data_570b549cc1e98e70e5521c9e3597d78c
#
_entry.id   570b549cc1e98e70e5521c9e3597d78c
#
_cell.length_a   1.000
_cell.length_b   1.000
_cell.length_c   1.000
_cell.angle_alpha   90.00
_cell.angle_beta   90.00
_cell.angle_gamma   90.00
#
_symmetry.space_group_name_H-M   'P 1'
#
loop_
_entity.id
_entity.type
_entity.pdbx_description
1 polymer ?
#
loop_
_entity_poly.entity_id
_entity_poly.type
_entity_poly.pdbx_seq_one_letter_code
_entity_poly.pdbx_strand_id
1 'polypeptide(L)'
;MPYNIGLVGCGNWSKIVTKEIEKHINFDLKGIVCRKRNNNISKNINIFNSINNMLDNEDLDCIYIAALPETNLEVIKLNNFKKIPLILEKPLSNTYQSSLEIKKIYEAN
;
A
#
# COMPACT_ATOMS: atom_id res chain seq x y z
N MET A 1 -18.04 -6.60 -9.91
CA MET A 1 -16.59 -6.87 -10.03
C MET A 1 -15.88 -6.42 -8.76
N PRO A 2 -15.06 -7.27 -8.11
CA PRO A 2 -14.32 -6.83 -6.93
C PRO A 2 -13.25 -5.82 -7.27
N TYR A 3 -12.96 -4.94 -6.32
CA TYR A 3 -11.86 -3.98 -6.43
C TYR A 3 -10.53 -4.66 -6.08
N ASN A 4 -9.53 -4.44 -6.91
CA ASN A 4 -8.20 -4.98 -6.69
C ASN A 4 -7.40 -4.08 -5.75
N ILE A 5 -6.93 -4.63 -4.64
CA ILE A 5 -6.20 -3.88 -3.62
C ILE A 5 -4.77 -4.37 -3.52
N GLY A 6 -3.84 -3.42 -3.45
CA GLY A 6 -2.45 -3.68 -3.07
C GLY A 6 -2.21 -3.22 -1.64
N LEU A 7 -1.46 -3.99 -0.88
CA LEU A 7 -1.13 -3.68 0.50
C LEU A 7 0.38 -3.44 0.62
N VAL A 8 0.76 -2.34 1.27
CA VAL A 8 2.16 -2.07 1.55
C VAL A 8 2.41 -2.29 3.04
N GLY A 9 3.25 -3.27 3.35
CA GLY A 9 3.59 -3.64 4.72
C GLY A 9 3.17 -5.05 5.07
N CYS A 10 3.89 -5.67 6.00
CA CYS A 10 3.60 -7.03 6.46
C CYS A 10 3.82 -7.22 7.96
N GLY A 11 3.71 -6.14 8.74
CA GLY A 11 3.78 -6.19 10.20
C GLY A 11 2.46 -6.62 10.82
N ASN A 12 2.33 -6.46 12.14
CA ASN A 12 1.15 -6.90 12.87
C ASN A 12 -0.14 -6.22 12.41
N TRP A 13 -0.09 -4.91 12.17
CA TRP A 13 -1.26 -4.17 11.69
C TRP A 13 -1.66 -4.61 10.29
N SER A 14 -0.68 -4.83 9.43
CA SER A 14 -0.91 -5.33 8.08
C SER A 14 -1.64 -6.68 8.07
N LYS A 15 -1.31 -7.57 9.01
CA LYS A 15 -2.00 -8.86 9.14
C LYS A 15 -3.48 -8.69 9.48
N ILE A 16 -3.80 -7.74 10.35
CA ILE A 16 -5.19 -7.43 10.72
C ILE A 16 -5.94 -6.89 9.49
N VAL A 17 -5.33 -5.96 8.76
CA VAL A 17 -5.91 -5.38 7.55
C VAL A 17 -6.14 -6.46 6.48
N THR A 18 -5.17 -7.36 6.29
CA THR A 18 -5.29 -8.47 5.34
C THR A 18 -6.51 -9.32 5.63
N LYS A 19 -6.70 -9.70 6.89
CA LYS A 19 -7.87 -10.50 7.29
C LYS A 19 -9.18 -9.77 7.03
N GLU A 20 -9.23 -8.47 7.30
CA GLU A 20 -10.43 -7.69 7.04
C GLU A 20 -10.75 -7.57 5.56
N ILE A 21 -9.73 -7.35 4.73
CA ILE A 21 -9.92 -7.30 3.27
C ILE A 21 -10.44 -8.63 2.74
N GLU A 22 -9.88 -9.75 3.20
CA GLU A 22 -10.29 -11.07 2.76
C GLU A 22 -11.73 -11.43 3.10
N LYS A 23 -12.30 -10.82 4.15
CA LYS A 23 -13.70 -11.03 4.53
C LYS A 23 -14.68 -10.34 3.59
N HIS A 24 -14.25 -9.35 2.83
CA HIS A 24 -15.13 -8.58 1.96
C HIS A 24 -15.18 -9.16 0.55
N ILE A 25 -16.36 -9.55 0.09
CA ILE A 25 -16.54 -10.12 -1.24
C ILE A 25 -16.28 -9.11 -2.35
N ASN A 26 -16.31 -7.82 -2.03
CA ASN A 26 -16.11 -6.74 -3.01
C ASN A 26 -14.65 -6.35 -3.17
N PHE A 27 -13.72 -6.95 -2.41
CA PHE A 27 -12.31 -6.64 -2.46
C PHE A 27 -11.47 -7.88 -2.72
N ASP A 28 -10.49 -7.72 -3.60
CA ASP A 28 -9.52 -8.74 -3.92
C ASP A 28 -8.14 -8.24 -3.56
N LEU A 29 -7.47 -8.88 -2.62
CA LEU A 29 -6.09 -8.54 -2.26
C LEU A 29 -5.16 -9.20 -3.27
N LYS A 30 -4.58 -8.40 -4.17
CA LYS A 30 -3.76 -8.89 -5.27
C LYS A 30 -2.28 -8.96 -4.96
N GLY A 31 -1.79 -8.06 -4.14
CA GLY A 31 -0.37 -8.03 -3.85
C GLY A 31 -0.07 -7.42 -2.50
N ILE A 32 1.04 -7.87 -1.90
CA ILE A 32 1.56 -7.33 -0.65
C ILE A 32 3.04 -7.00 -0.86
N VAL A 33 3.42 -5.77 -0.52
CA VAL A 33 4.83 -5.39 -0.49
C VAL A 33 5.39 -5.72 0.88
N CYS A 34 6.34 -6.62 0.93
CA CYS A 34 6.96 -7.09 2.16
C CYS A 34 8.46 -7.29 1.94
N ARG A 35 9.27 -6.56 2.67
CA ARG A 35 10.73 -6.66 2.54
C ARG A 35 11.31 -7.93 3.13
N LYS A 36 10.59 -8.52 4.09
CA LYS A 36 10.95 -9.80 4.68
C LYS A 36 9.88 -10.83 4.36
N ARG A 37 10.31 -11.98 3.86
CA ARG A 37 9.37 -13.05 3.53
C ARG A 37 8.66 -13.51 4.80
N ASN A 38 7.34 -13.48 4.78
CA ASN A 38 6.51 -13.89 5.91
C ASN A 38 5.71 -15.12 5.51
N ASN A 39 5.92 -16.24 6.22
CA ASN A 39 5.26 -17.51 5.91
C ASN A 39 3.77 -17.52 6.26
N ASN A 40 3.26 -16.47 6.91
CA ASN A 40 1.86 -16.37 7.31
C ASN A 40 0.96 -15.74 6.26
N ILE A 41 1.51 -15.39 5.10
CA ILE A 41 0.74 -14.80 4.00
C ILE A 41 0.13 -15.91 3.16
N SER A 42 -1.15 -15.74 2.80
CA SER A 42 -1.86 -16.69 1.95
C SER A 42 -1.14 -16.92 0.63
N LYS A 43 -1.12 -18.18 0.17
CA LYS A 43 -0.44 -18.56 -1.07
C LYS A 43 -1.08 -17.96 -2.32
N ASN A 44 -2.31 -17.46 -2.22
CA ASN A 44 -3.04 -16.87 -3.35
C ASN A 44 -2.72 -15.39 -3.57
N ILE A 45 -1.88 -14.81 -2.73
CA ILE A 45 -1.52 -13.40 -2.80
C ILE A 45 -0.07 -13.28 -3.26
N ASN A 46 0.17 -12.45 -4.28
CA ASN A 46 1.51 -12.20 -4.76
C ASN A 46 2.28 -11.32 -3.78
N ILE A 47 3.49 -11.73 -3.43
CA ILE A 47 4.35 -10.99 -2.53
C ILE A 47 5.44 -10.30 -3.34
N PHE A 48 5.57 -8.99 -3.14
CA PHE A 48 6.57 -8.18 -3.82
C PHE A 48 7.56 -7.62 -2.81
N ASN A 49 8.82 -7.52 -3.20
CA ASN A 49 9.85 -6.93 -2.35
C ASN A 49 9.99 -5.42 -2.52
N SER A 50 9.28 -4.84 -3.48
CA SER A 50 9.28 -3.40 -3.70
C SER A 50 7.94 -2.91 -4.21
N ILE A 51 7.67 -1.63 -3.97
CA ILE A 51 6.46 -0.96 -4.44
C ILE A 51 6.42 -0.94 -5.96
N ASN A 52 7.53 -0.65 -6.61
CA ASN A 52 7.62 -0.63 -8.07
C ASN A 52 7.26 -1.98 -8.69
N ASN A 53 7.75 -3.08 -8.12
CA ASN A 53 7.41 -4.41 -8.62
C ASN A 53 5.90 -4.67 -8.55
N MET A 54 5.26 -4.27 -7.45
CA MET A 54 3.81 -4.43 -7.34
C MET A 54 3.06 -3.57 -8.36
N LEU A 55 3.46 -2.31 -8.51
CA LEU A 55 2.82 -1.40 -9.46
C LEU A 55 2.98 -1.85 -10.91
N ASP A 56 4.11 -2.48 -11.24
CA ASP A 56 4.38 -2.94 -12.59
C ASP A 56 3.66 -4.24 -12.94
N ASN A 57 3.35 -5.07 -11.95
CA ASN A 57 2.83 -6.41 -12.17
C ASN A 57 1.35 -6.58 -11.81
N GLU A 58 0.75 -5.65 -11.08
CA GLU A 58 -0.65 -5.74 -10.66
C GLU A 58 -1.45 -4.53 -11.13
N ASP A 59 -2.67 -4.79 -11.56
CA ASP A 59 -3.62 -3.75 -11.94
C ASP A 59 -4.50 -3.45 -10.73
N LEU A 60 -4.21 -2.35 -10.05
CA LEU A 60 -4.80 -2.05 -8.74
C LEU A 60 -5.79 -0.90 -8.81
N ASP A 61 -6.89 -1.05 -8.08
CA ASP A 61 -7.90 0.01 -7.89
C ASP A 61 -7.60 0.87 -6.67
N CYS A 62 -6.84 0.35 -5.72
CA CYS A 62 -6.52 1.04 -4.48
C CYS A 62 -5.26 0.44 -3.85
N ILE A 63 -4.50 1.28 -3.14
CA ILE A 63 -3.34 0.84 -2.37
C ILE A 63 -3.56 1.23 -0.91
N TYR A 64 -3.48 0.25 0.00
CA TYR A 64 -3.55 0.49 1.44
C TYR A 64 -2.13 0.43 2.01
N ILE A 65 -1.71 1.50 2.68
CA ILE A 65 -0.37 1.56 3.27
C ILE A 65 -0.48 1.30 4.77
N ALA A 66 -0.04 0.13 5.20
CA ALA A 66 -0.03 -0.31 6.60
C ALA A 66 1.41 -0.54 7.05
N ALA A 67 2.22 0.50 6.94
CA ALA A 67 3.65 0.48 7.24
C ALA A 67 4.02 1.70 8.08
N LEU A 68 5.31 1.92 8.31
CA LEU A 68 5.78 3.10 9.06
C LEU A 68 5.44 4.39 8.31
N PRO A 69 5.22 5.51 9.02
CA PRO A 69 4.79 6.77 8.40
C PRO A 69 5.71 7.27 7.28
N GLU A 70 7.01 7.04 7.36
CA GLU A 70 7.96 7.44 6.31
C GLU A 70 7.71 6.73 4.99
N THR A 71 7.06 5.56 5.01
CA THR A 71 6.70 4.81 3.81
C THR A 71 5.64 5.53 2.99
N ASN A 72 4.79 6.34 3.63
CA ASN A 72 3.73 7.07 2.93
C ASN A 72 4.30 7.97 1.83
N LEU A 73 5.34 8.75 2.13
CA LEU A 73 5.95 9.62 1.14
C LEU A 73 6.58 8.83 -0.01
N GLU A 74 7.26 7.71 0.29
CA GLU A 74 7.85 6.86 -0.72
C GLU A 74 6.80 6.35 -1.70
N VAL A 75 5.69 5.81 -1.18
CA VAL A 75 4.60 5.28 -2.02
C VAL A 75 3.98 6.40 -2.85
N ILE A 76 3.73 7.55 -2.25
CA ILE A 76 3.11 8.69 -2.94
C ILE A 76 3.97 9.12 -4.13
N LYS A 77 5.28 9.22 -3.96
CA LYS A 77 6.19 9.60 -5.04
C LYS A 77 6.19 8.56 -6.17
N LEU A 78 6.28 7.28 -5.83
CA LEU A 78 6.31 6.20 -6.82
C LEU A 78 4.97 6.04 -7.54
N ASN A 79 3.87 6.33 -6.86
CA ASN A 79 2.52 6.22 -7.42
C ASN A 79 2.12 7.42 -8.28
N ASN A 80 2.93 8.47 -8.34
CA ASN A 80 2.54 9.73 -8.98
C ASN A 80 2.22 9.57 -10.47
N PHE A 81 2.81 8.60 -11.15
CA PHE A 81 2.52 8.32 -12.55
C PHE A 81 1.19 7.63 -12.77
N LYS A 82 0.83 6.69 -11.91
CA LYS A 82 -0.40 5.89 -12.03
C LYS A 82 -1.58 6.53 -11.33
N LYS A 83 -1.33 7.35 -10.32
CA LYS A 83 -2.37 8.04 -9.54
C LYS A 83 -3.44 7.11 -8.99
N ILE A 84 -3.03 5.93 -8.51
CA ILE A 84 -3.94 4.98 -7.88
C ILE A 84 -4.38 5.54 -6.52
N PRO A 85 -5.67 5.48 -6.17
CA PRO A 85 -6.15 5.93 -4.87
C PRO A 85 -5.42 5.25 -3.71
N LEU A 86 -5.06 6.03 -2.69
CA LEU A 86 -4.29 5.55 -1.55
C LEU A 86 -5.11 5.67 -0.26
N ILE A 87 -5.00 4.66 0.60
CA ILE A 87 -5.51 4.71 1.97
C ILE A 87 -4.29 4.76 2.88
N LEU A 88 -4.18 5.82 3.65
CA LEU A 88 -3.04 6.10 4.51
C LEU A 88 -3.42 6.01 5.98
N GLU A 89 -2.56 5.38 6.78
CA GLU A 89 -2.71 5.34 8.23
C GLU A 89 -2.09 6.59 8.88
N LYS A 90 -2.58 6.96 10.05
CA LYS A 90 -2.02 8.05 10.84
C LYS A 90 -0.76 7.59 11.56
N PRO A 91 0.22 8.46 11.76
CA PRO A 91 0.33 9.81 11.21
C PRO A 91 0.74 9.78 9.73
N LEU A 92 0.45 10.88 9.01
CA LEU A 92 0.77 10.98 7.58
C LEU A 92 2.26 10.80 7.32
N SER A 93 3.08 11.36 8.17
CA SER A 93 4.53 11.17 8.13
C SER A 93 5.10 11.36 9.54
N ASN A 94 6.40 11.06 9.69
CA ASN A 94 7.09 11.20 10.98
C ASN A 94 7.82 12.53 11.13
N THR A 95 7.80 13.41 10.11
CA THR A 95 8.41 14.73 10.17
C THR A 95 7.53 15.77 9.50
N TYR A 96 7.66 17.02 9.95
CA TYR A 96 6.98 18.17 9.33
C TYR A 96 7.42 18.34 7.87
N GLN A 97 8.72 18.16 7.60
CA GLN A 97 9.27 18.30 6.26
C GLN A 97 8.63 17.32 5.29
N SER A 98 8.50 16.04 5.68
CA SER A 98 7.86 15.02 4.85
C SER A 98 6.40 15.32 4.60
N SER A 99 5.68 15.82 5.60
CA SER A 99 4.28 16.22 5.45
C SER A 99 4.12 17.36 4.44
N LEU A 100 5.03 18.33 4.45
CA LEU A 100 5.04 19.40 3.45
C LEU A 100 5.29 18.90 2.06
N GLU A 101 6.19 17.95 1.88
CA GLU A 101 6.44 17.34 0.57
C GLU A 101 5.20 16.63 0.03
N ILE A 102 4.51 15.88 0.89
CA ILE A 102 3.26 15.21 0.52
C ILE A 102 2.22 16.23 0.07
N LYS A 103 2.06 17.32 0.83
CA LYS A 103 1.12 18.39 0.49
C LYS A 103 1.43 18.98 -0.88
N LYS A 104 2.69 19.25 -1.17
CA LYS A 104 3.11 19.81 -2.46
C LYS A 104 2.78 18.88 -3.62
N ILE A 105 2.98 17.56 -3.45
CA ILE A 105 2.67 16.59 -4.49
C ILE A 105 1.18 16.60 -4.82
N TYR A 106 0.32 16.62 -3.80
CA TYR A 106 -1.13 16.64 -4.02
C TYR A 106 -1.61 17.97 -4.60
N GLU A 107 -1.03 19.10 -4.21
CA GLU A 107 -1.39 20.39 -4.76
C GLU A 107 -0.98 20.56 -6.23
N ALA A 108 0.08 19.87 -6.65
CA ALA A 108 0.58 19.93 -8.02
C ALA A 108 -0.29 19.09 -8.99
N ASN A 109 -1.12 18.23 -8.47
CA ASN A 109 -1.98 17.34 -9.25
C ASN A 109 -3.45 17.71 -9.01
#